data_1f511802cf95e3d8fbbd939748588d77
#
_entry.id   1f511802cf95e3d8fbbd939748588d77
#
_cell.length_a   1.000
_cell.length_b   1.000
_cell.length_c   1.000
_cell.angle_alpha   90.00
_cell.angle_beta   90.00
_cell.angle_gamma   90.00
#
_symmetry.space_group_name_H-M   'P 1'
#
loop_
_entity.id
_entity.type
_entity.pdbx_description
1 polymer ?
#
loop_
_entity_poly.entity_id
_entity_poly.type
_entity_poly.pdbx_seq_one_letter_code
_entity_poly.pdbx_strand_id
1 'polypeptide(L)'
;MGSHLTAELLREGCSVRLIVRNAGKTDLLKATLRRMGMADRYDRIEFRQTALNNPHTLREAVRGTQVLFHCAAQVSFDPERADDIVSSNTEITTHIVNSCLECGVGLLVHCSSIATLGEPRHEGEPVTESCTLDSPVGKSAYAISKIYAENIVRRGIAQGLKAVIVNPAIVIGEGNWTSGSSLLIAFGARGGFFYTRGVKSYVDVRDVARAMVLLAQRPETAGSRFILSADSLS
;
A
#
# COMPACT_ATOMS: atom_id res chain seq x y z
N MET A 1 1.16 -6.99 -3.13
CA MET A 1 -0.01 -6.38 -2.45
C MET A 1 -1.22 -6.28 -3.36
N GLY A 2 -1.25 -5.48 -4.43
CA GLY A 2 -2.43 -5.28 -5.26
C GLY A 2 -3.12 -6.55 -5.77
N SER A 3 -2.36 -7.58 -6.20
CA SER A 3 -2.94 -8.85 -6.65
C SER A 3 -3.70 -9.60 -5.55
N HIS A 4 -3.16 -9.62 -4.32
CA HIS A 4 -3.84 -10.26 -3.18
C HIS A 4 -5.08 -9.49 -2.75
N LEU A 5 -5.01 -8.15 -2.75
CA LEU A 5 -6.17 -7.30 -2.46
C LEU A 5 -7.28 -7.50 -3.52
N THR A 6 -6.91 -7.56 -4.81
CA THR A 6 -7.88 -7.86 -5.88
C THR A 6 -8.55 -9.21 -5.67
N ALA A 7 -7.78 -10.23 -5.32
CA ALA A 7 -8.31 -11.56 -5.04
C ALA A 7 -9.25 -11.56 -3.82
N GLU A 8 -8.89 -10.83 -2.75
CA GLU A 8 -9.72 -10.71 -1.56
C GLU A 8 -11.06 -10.00 -1.86
N LEU A 9 -11.03 -8.89 -2.60
CA LEU A 9 -12.24 -8.18 -3.03
C LEU A 9 -13.16 -9.06 -3.90
N LEU A 10 -12.58 -9.84 -4.82
CA LEU A 10 -13.34 -10.79 -5.61
C LEU A 10 -13.92 -11.92 -4.76
N ARG A 11 -13.22 -12.36 -3.71
CA ARG A 11 -13.71 -13.37 -2.77
C ARG A 11 -14.95 -12.87 -2.02
N GLU A 12 -14.93 -11.61 -1.61
CA GLU A 12 -16.05 -10.93 -0.96
C GLU A 12 -17.19 -10.55 -1.93
N GLY A 13 -17.10 -10.93 -3.21
CA GLY A 13 -18.14 -10.68 -4.21
C GLY A 13 -18.20 -9.24 -4.74
N CYS A 14 -17.17 -8.45 -4.49
CA CYS A 14 -17.10 -7.08 -4.98
C CYS A 14 -16.91 -7.00 -6.52
N SER A 15 -17.50 -5.99 -7.14
CA SER A 15 -17.13 -5.57 -8.50
C SER A 15 -15.80 -4.82 -8.44
N VAL A 16 -14.79 -5.30 -9.14
CA VAL A 16 -13.44 -4.76 -9.08
C VAL A 16 -13.05 -4.07 -10.37
N ARG A 17 -12.70 -2.79 -10.26
CA ARG A 17 -12.00 -2.04 -11.31
C ARG A 17 -10.53 -1.93 -10.94
N LEU A 18 -9.66 -2.44 -11.80
CA LEU A 18 -8.22 -2.43 -11.59
C LEU A 18 -7.54 -1.43 -12.51
N ILE A 19 -6.94 -0.39 -11.91
CA ILE A 19 -6.17 0.61 -12.65
C ILE A 19 -4.75 0.09 -12.82
N VAL A 20 -4.30 -0.05 -14.06
CA VAL A 20 -3.00 -0.60 -14.41
C VAL A 20 -2.26 0.30 -15.41
N ARG A 21 -0.94 0.38 -15.30
CA ARG A 21 -0.10 1.07 -16.30
C ARG A 21 0.01 0.30 -17.61
N ASN A 22 -0.06 -1.04 -17.53
CA ASN A 22 0.02 -1.92 -18.68
C ASN A 22 -0.88 -3.14 -18.45
N ALA A 23 -1.96 -3.23 -19.19
CA ALA A 23 -2.94 -4.31 -19.11
C ALA A 23 -2.36 -5.69 -19.51
N GLY A 24 -1.26 -5.72 -20.29
CA GLY A 24 -0.57 -6.96 -20.65
C GLY A 24 0.28 -7.55 -19.52
N LYS A 25 0.58 -6.79 -18.44
CA LYS A 25 1.43 -7.23 -17.32
C LYS A 25 0.59 -7.65 -16.11
N THR A 26 -0.25 -8.67 -16.27
CA THR A 26 -1.15 -9.16 -15.21
C THR A 26 -0.82 -10.59 -14.75
N ASP A 27 0.32 -11.14 -15.14
CA ASP A 27 0.69 -12.53 -14.86
C ASP A 27 0.72 -12.85 -13.36
N LEU A 28 1.22 -11.92 -12.56
CA LEU A 28 1.23 -12.08 -11.10
C LEU A 28 -0.19 -12.16 -10.54
N LEU A 29 -1.13 -11.35 -11.05
CA LEU A 29 -2.53 -11.40 -10.65
C LEU A 29 -3.16 -12.74 -11.06
N LYS A 30 -2.94 -13.19 -12.31
CA LYS A 30 -3.43 -14.48 -12.80
C LYS A 30 -2.88 -15.63 -11.96
N ALA A 31 -1.58 -15.60 -11.60
CA ALA A 31 -0.96 -16.60 -10.75
C ALA A 31 -1.57 -16.59 -9.33
N THR A 32 -1.78 -15.42 -8.74
CA THR A 32 -2.43 -15.27 -7.43
C THR A 32 -3.84 -15.85 -7.44
N LEU A 33 -4.67 -15.49 -8.43
CA LEU A 33 -6.03 -15.99 -8.55
C LEU A 33 -6.08 -17.52 -8.75
N ARG A 34 -5.18 -18.08 -9.56
CA ARG A 34 -5.09 -19.54 -9.74
C ARG A 34 -4.79 -20.26 -8.42
N ARG A 35 -3.81 -19.77 -7.62
CA ARG A 35 -3.45 -20.36 -6.34
C ARG A 35 -4.59 -20.28 -5.32
N MET A 36 -5.41 -19.24 -5.39
CA MET A 36 -6.57 -19.06 -4.54
C MET A 36 -7.82 -19.76 -5.05
N GLY A 37 -7.71 -20.56 -6.13
CA GLY A 37 -8.85 -21.28 -6.72
C GLY A 37 -9.90 -20.39 -7.38
N MET A 38 -9.51 -19.19 -7.83
CA MET A 38 -10.41 -18.17 -8.39
C MET A 38 -10.00 -17.74 -9.82
N ALA A 39 -9.39 -18.64 -10.58
CA ALA A 39 -8.95 -18.35 -11.95
C ALA A 39 -10.09 -17.87 -12.86
N ASP A 40 -11.29 -18.42 -12.67
CA ASP A 40 -12.53 -18.09 -13.37
C ASP A 40 -13.03 -16.66 -13.10
N ARG A 41 -12.54 -16.01 -12.05
CA ARG A 41 -12.95 -14.65 -11.69
C ARG A 41 -12.13 -13.56 -12.37
N TYR A 42 -11.07 -13.92 -13.08
CA TYR A 42 -10.23 -12.95 -13.79
C TYR A 42 -11.02 -12.10 -14.78
N ASP A 43 -11.94 -12.72 -15.53
CA ASP A 43 -12.75 -12.04 -16.56
C ASP A 43 -13.84 -11.12 -15.98
N ARG A 44 -14.04 -11.15 -14.66
CA ARG A 44 -14.94 -10.23 -13.93
C ARG A 44 -14.27 -8.92 -13.55
N ILE A 45 -12.96 -8.77 -13.79
CA ILE A 45 -12.20 -7.57 -13.46
C ILE A 45 -12.33 -6.56 -14.59
N GLU A 46 -12.79 -5.36 -14.28
CA GLU A 46 -12.74 -4.23 -15.19
C GLU A 46 -11.34 -3.63 -15.20
N PHE A 47 -10.61 -3.78 -16.29
CA PHE A 47 -9.27 -3.17 -16.42
C PHE A 47 -9.39 -1.76 -17.00
N ARG A 48 -8.74 -0.80 -16.33
CA ARG A 48 -8.53 0.56 -16.83
C ARG A 48 -7.03 0.82 -16.97
N GLN A 49 -6.58 0.96 -18.21
CA GLN A 49 -5.18 1.27 -18.46
C GLN A 49 -5.00 2.78 -18.46
N THR A 50 -4.26 3.29 -17.46
CA THR A 50 -3.92 4.71 -17.36
C THR A 50 -2.62 4.91 -16.61
N ALA A 51 -1.94 6.00 -16.93
CA ALA A 51 -0.81 6.47 -16.15
C ALA A 51 -1.31 7.23 -14.91
N LEU A 52 -0.84 6.85 -13.72
CA LEU A 52 -1.29 7.45 -12.46
C LEU A 52 -0.84 8.91 -12.28
N ASN A 53 0.13 9.36 -13.09
CA ASN A 53 0.56 10.76 -13.15
C ASN A 53 -0.21 11.60 -14.17
N ASN A 54 -1.23 11.05 -14.84
CA ASN A 54 -2.15 11.80 -15.68
C ASN A 54 -3.47 12.03 -14.93
N PRO A 55 -3.73 13.24 -14.39
CA PRO A 55 -4.89 13.49 -13.56
C PRO A 55 -6.22 13.37 -14.32
N HIS A 56 -6.24 13.65 -15.62
CA HIS A 56 -7.46 13.58 -16.42
C HIS A 56 -7.92 12.12 -16.59
N THR A 57 -7.07 11.26 -17.12
CA THR A 57 -7.40 9.84 -17.33
C THR A 57 -7.59 9.09 -16.03
N LEU A 58 -6.90 9.50 -14.94
CA LEU A 58 -7.11 8.94 -13.61
C LEU A 58 -8.51 9.28 -13.07
N ARG A 59 -8.99 10.52 -13.22
CA ARG A 59 -10.36 10.91 -12.83
C ARG A 59 -11.41 10.09 -13.56
N GLU A 60 -11.24 9.88 -14.85
CA GLU A 60 -12.16 9.03 -15.63
C GLU A 60 -12.15 7.58 -15.11
N ALA A 61 -10.98 7.05 -14.78
CA ALA A 61 -10.84 5.70 -14.24
C ALA A 61 -11.45 5.54 -12.84
N VAL A 62 -11.44 6.61 -12.02
CA VAL A 62 -11.95 6.62 -10.64
C VAL A 62 -13.46 6.90 -10.56
N ARG A 63 -14.03 7.56 -11.56
CA ARG A 63 -15.45 7.96 -11.56
C ARG A 63 -16.39 6.77 -11.33
N GLY A 64 -17.37 6.96 -10.42
CA GLY A 64 -18.34 5.94 -10.05
C GLY A 64 -17.82 4.85 -9.12
N THR A 65 -16.59 4.99 -8.60
CA THR A 65 -16.02 4.07 -7.63
C THR A 65 -16.52 4.43 -6.22
N GLN A 66 -17.01 3.46 -5.47
CA GLN A 66 -17.44 3.64 -4.09
C GLN A 66 -16.25 3.66 -3.13
N VAL A 67 -15.31 2.73 -3.30
CA VAL A 67 -14.11 2.60 -2.49
C VAL A 67 -12.89 2.52 -3.39
N LEU A 68 -11.87 3.34 -3.13
CA LEU A 68 -10.59 3.29 -3.82
C LEU A 68 -9.51 2.76 -2.89
N PHE A 69 -8.80 1.72 -3.32
CA PHE A 69 -7.65 1.18 -2.60
C PHE A 69 -6.36 1.62 -3.28
N HIS A 70 -5.55 2.42 -2.58
CA HIS A 70 -4.28 2.91 -3.08
C HIS A 70 -3.11 2.11 -2.55
N CYS A 71 -2.66 1.12 -3.33
CA CYS A 71 -1.48 0.29 -3.04
C CYS A 71 -0.29 0.58 -3.96
N ALA A 72 -0.47 1.45 -4.96
CA ALA A 72 0.56 1.74 -5.94
C ALA A 72 1.67 2.60 -5.30
N ALA A 73 2.90 2.14 -5.38
CA ALA A 73 4.09 2.90 -5.04
C ALA A 73 5.30 2.32 -5.77
N GLN A 74 6.27 3.16 -6.08
CA GLN A 74 7.58 2.71 -6.50
C GLN A 74 8.41 2.40 -5.25
N VAL A 75 9.13 1.27 -5.28
CA VAL A 75 10.07 0.85 -4.24
C VAL A 75 11.39 0.56 -4.92
N SER A 76 12.44 1.24 -4.52
CA SER A 76 13.81 0.96 -4.91
C SER A 76 14.74 1.30 -3.76
N PHE A 77 15.84 0.56 -3.64
CA PHE A 77 16.92 0.85 -2.70
C PHE A 77 18.12 1.48 -3.39
N ASP A 78 17.98 1.80 -4.68
CA ASP A 78 18.99 2.47 -5.48
C ASP A 78 19.05 3.96 -5.11
N PRO A 79 20.19 4.46 -4.58
CA PRO A 79 20.32 5.86 -4.20
C PRO A 79 20.16 6.84 -5.38
N GLU A 80 20.55 6.45 -6.60
CA GLU A 80 20.42 7.30 -7.80
C GLU A 80 18.96 7.58 -8.17
N ARG A 81 18.04 6.76 -7.68
CA ARG A 81 16.61 6.90 -7.92
C ARG A 81 15.84 7.53 -6.75
N ALA A 82 16.55 8.02 -5.73
CA ALA A 82 15.94 8.52 -4.50
C ALA A 82 14.92 9.64 -4.78
N ASP A 83 15.32 10.66 -5.51
CA ASP A 83 14.48 11.84 -5.81
C ASP A 83 13.30 11.45 -6.72
N ASP A 84 13.52 10.59 -7.71
CA ASP A 84 12.46 10.07 -8.59
C ASP A 84 11.39 9.32 -7.81
N ILE A 85 11.78 8.53 -6.81
CA ILE A 85 10.85 7.76 -5.99
C ILE A 85 10.01 8.70 -5.12
N VAL A 86 10.65 9.65 -4.47
CA VAL A 86 9.95 10.62 -3.62
C VAL A 86 8.97 11.45 -4.46
N SER A 87 9.43 12.01 -5.56
CA SER A 87 8.61 12.83 -6.45
C SER A 87 7.45 12.04 -7.04
N SER A 88 7.71 10.88 -7.64
CA SER A 88 6.69 10.06 -8.29
C SER A 88 5.62 9.56 -7.32
N ASN A 89 6.00 9.03 -6.15
CA ASN A 89 5.02 8.53 -5.18
C ASN A 89 4.17 9.66 -4.60
N THR A 90 4.77 10.83 -4.39
CA THR A 90 4.10 12.05 -3.91
C THR A 90 3.09 12.56 -4.95
N GLU A 91 3.50 12.67 -6.21
CA GLU A 91 2.67 13.11 -7.33
C GLU A 91 1.46 12.16 -7.53
N ILE A 92 1.72 10.86 -7.61
CA ILE A 92 0.68 9.83 -7.78
C ILE A 92 -0.35 9.93 -6.65
N THR A 93 0.10 10.03 -5.40
CA THR A 93 -0.82 10.12 -4.26
C THR A 93 -1.63 11.41 -4.29
N THR A 94 -1.01 12.52 -4.71
CA THR A 94 -1.70 13.82 -4.90
C THR A 94 -2.83 13.69 -5.93
N HIS A 95 -2.55 13.09 -7.07
CA HIS A 95 -3.56 12.90 -8.11
C HIS A 95 -4.69 11.97 -7.67
N ILE A 96 -4.38 10.91 -6.92
CA ILE A 96 -5.39 10.00 -6.37
C ILE A 96 -6.29 10.72 -5.37
N VAL A 97 -5.73 11.44 -4.40
CA VAL A 97 -6.50 12.18 -3.40
C VAL A 97 -7.40 13.23 -4.06
N ASN A 98 -6.86 14.01 -4.99
CA ASN A 98 -7.63 15.00 -5.73
C ASN A 98 -8.75 14.35 -6.56
N SER A 99 -8.47 13.24 -7.25
CA SER A 99 -9.48 12.51 -8.02
C SER A 99 -10.58 11.94 -7.13
N CYS A 100 -10.24 11.45 -5.92
CA CYS A 100 -11.24 10.99 -4.96
C CYS A 100 -12.17 12.12 -4.51
N LEU A 101 -11.63 13.30 -4.21
CA LEU A 101 -12.40 14.47 -3.82
C LEU A 101 -13.30 14.95 -4.96
N GLU A 102 -12.75 15.11 -6.16
CA GLU A 102 -13.47 15.59 -7.35
C GLU A 102 -14.55 14.63 -7.84
N CYS A 103 -14.34 13.32 -7.72
CA CYS A 103 -15.28 12.30 -8.17
C CYS A 103 -16.25 11.83 -7.08
N GLY A 104 -16.14 12.33 -5.85
CA GLY A 104 -17.00 11.95 -4.74
C GLY A 104 -16.83 10.48 -4.32
N VAL A 105 -15.58 9.96 -4.32
CA VAL A 105 -15.30 8.60 -3.84
C VAL A 105 -15.70 8.47 -2.38
N GLY A 106 -16.48 7.45 -2.06
CA GLY A 106 -17.03 7.26 -0.71
C GLY A 106 -15.98 6.99 0.36
N LEU A 107 -14.89 6.26 0.01
CA LEU A 107 -13.78 5.96 0.92
C LEU A 107 -12.47 5.72 0.15
N LEU A 108 -11.37 6.29 0.63
CA LEU A 108 -10.01 5.94 0.22
C LEU A 108 -9.36 5.04 1.29
N VAL A 109 -8.89 3.86 0.92
CA VAL A 109 -8.04 3.01 1.77
C VAL A 109 -6.61 3.11 1.27
N HIS A 110 -5.74 3.78 2.03
CA HIS A 110 -4.35 4.04 1.66
C HIS A 110 -3.39 3.06 2.32
N CYS A 111 -2.62 2.34 1.52
CA CYS A 111 -1.54 1.48 2.00
C CYS A 111 -0.26 2.29 2.19
N SER A 112 -0.03 2.75 3.43
CA SER A 112 1.18 3.42 3.87
C SER A 112 2.27 2.41 4.31
N SER A 113 2.98 2.65 5.39
CA SER A 113 4.01 1.79 5.97
C SER A 113 4.27 2.19 7.41
N ILE A 114 4.74 1.27 8.26
CA ILE A 114 5.27 1.61 9.60
C ILE A 114 6.45 2.60 9.51
N ALA A 115 7.11 2.72 8.36
CA ALA A 115 8.20 3.68 8.15
C ALA A 115 7.78 5.16 8.30
N THR A 116 6.47 5.44 8.32
CA THR A 116 5.90 6.78 8.54
C THR A 116 5.69 7.11 10.01
N LEU A 117 5.86 6.13 10.89
CA LEU A 117 5.70 6.30 12.32
C LEU A 117 7.00 6.77 12.97
N GLY A 118 6.87 7.53 14.05
CA GLY A 118 7.97 7.94 14.92
C GLY A 118 8.34 6.84 15.92
N GLU A 119 9.35 7.15 16.74
CA GLU A 119 9.73 6.32 17.88
C GLU A 119 8.74 6.51 19.04
N PRO A 120 8.58 5.52 19.92
CA PRO A 120 7.82 5.70 21.16
C PRO A 120 8.48 6.73 22.06
N ARG A 121 7.71 7.31 22.97
CA ARG A 121 8.23 8.36 23.88
C ARG A 121 9.23 7.84 24.90
N HIS A 122 9.09 6.59 25.29
CA HIS A 122 9.98 5.95 26.25
C HIS A 122 10.60 4.69 25.64
N GLU A 123 11.87 4.46 25.97
CA GLU A 123 12.60 3.29 25.51
C GLU A 123 11.90 2.00 26.03
N GLY A 124 11.75 1.02 25.15
CA GLY A 124 11.08 -0.25 25.46
C GLY A 124 9.54 -0.26 25.26
N GLU A 125 8.93 0.89 25.03
CA GLU A 125 7.52 0.93 24.65
C GLU A 125 7.29 0.49 23.20
N PRO A 126 6.14 -0.16 22.89
CA PRO A 126 5.80 -0.49 21.51
C PRO A 126 5.48 0.76 20.68
N VAL A 127 5.81 0.72 19.40
CA VAL A 127 5.35 1.74 18.44
C VAL A 127 3.84 1.59 18.26
N THR A 128 3.12 2.68 18.42
CA THR A 128 1.66 2.74 18.27
C THR A 128 1.26 3.74 17.19
N GLU A 129 -0.03 3.76 16.83
CA GLU A 129 -0.60 4.71 15.88
C GLU A 129 -0.48 6.18 16.36
N SER A 130 -0.24 6.42 17.64
CA SER A 130 -0.01 7.76 18.20
C SER A 130 1.44 8.25 18.04
N CYS A 131 2.39 7.38 17.69
CA CYS A 131 3.78 7.75 17.47
C CYS A 131 3.90 8.63 16.22
N THR A 132 4.14 9.92 16.43
CA THR A 132 4.35 10.89 15.36
C THR A 132 5.83 10.99 15.01
N LEU A 133 6.13 11.17 13.73
CA LEU A 133 7.49 11.41 13.29
C LEU A 133 7.78 12.92 13.29
N ASP A 134 8.76 13.34 14.06
CA ASP A 134 9.11 14.76 14.17
C ASP A 134 9.85 15.27 12.93
N SER A 135 10.70 14.44 12.32
CA SER A 135 11.48 14.81 11.14
C SER A 135 11.76 13.62 10.23
N PRO A 136 11.69 13.78 8.90
CA PRO A 136 12.09 12.76 7.95
C PRO A 136 13.62 12.65 7.75
N VAL A 137 14.41 13.50 8.39
CA VAL A 137 15.87 13.53 8.25
C VAL A 137 16.48 12.17 8.62
N GLY A 138 17.38 11.66 7.77
CA GLY A 138 18.04 10.37 7.96
C GLY A 138 17.21 9.14 7.57
N LYS A 139 15.96 9.32 7.12
CA LYS A 139 15.13 8.23 6.60
C LYS A 139 15.49 7.90 5.14
N SER A 140 15.21 6.67 4.71
CA SER A 140 15.39 6.27 3.31
C SER A 140 14.42 7.03 2.38
N ALA A 141 14.77 7.16 1.10
CA ALA A 141 13.89 7.77 0.08
C ALA A 141 12.49 7.13 0.05
N TYR A 142 12.41 5.82 0.20
CA TYR A 142 11.14 5.12 0.32
C TYR A 142 10.34 5.60 1.54
N ALA A 143 10.96 5.67 2.72
CA ALA A 143 10.29 6.15 3.92
C ALA A 143 9.81 7.59 3.76
N ILE A 144 10.66 8.48 3.22
CA ILE A 144 10.31 9.88 2.93
C ILE A 144 9.11 9.94 1.97
N SER A 145 9.11 9.15 0.90
CA SER A 145 8.00 9.11 -0.05
C SER A 145 6.68 8.68 0.61
N LYS A 146 6.72 7.72 1.54
CA LYS A 146 5.56 7.27 2.28
C LYS A 146 5.06 8.29 3.30
N ILE A 147 5.97 9.01 3.96
CA ILE A 147 5.64 10.13 4.87
C ILE A 147 4.89 11.22 4.09
N TYR A 148 5.41 11.64 2.95
CA TYR A 148 4.76 12.66 2.13
C TYR A 148 3.41 12.19 1.58
N ALA A 149 3.33 10.95 1.10
CA ALA A 149 2.07 10.35 0.64
C ALA A 149 1.02 10.32 1.76
N GLU A 150 1.39 9.90 2.98
CA GLU A 150 0.46 9.89 4.12
C GLU A 150 0.01 11.31 4.50
N ASN A 151 0.90 12.30 4.48
CA ASN A 151 0.55 13.70 4.73
C ASN A 151 -0.43 14.26 3.67
N ILE A 152 -0.30 13.84 2.40
CA ILE A 152 -1.25 14.20 1.35
C ILE A 152 -2.62 13.59 1.63
N VAL A 153 -2.69 12.33 2.06
CA VAL A 153 -3.96 11.70 2.45
C VAL A 153 -4.57 12.41 3.65
N ARG A 154 -3.78 12.77 4.67
CA ARG A 154 -4.24 13.55 5.83
C ARG A 154 -4.78 14.93 5.43
N ARG A 155 -4.11 15.61 4.48
CA ARG A 155 -4.63 16.85 3.89
C ARG A 155 -5.99 16.61 3.22
N GLY A 156 -6.13 15.51 2.46
CA GLY A 156 -7.40 15.11 1.85
C GLY A 156 -8.50 14.90 2.89
N ILE A 157 -8.18 14.26 4.02
CA ILE A 157 -9.11 14.09 5.15
C ILE A 157 -9.56 15.45 5.69
N ALA A 158 -8.64 16.38 5.89
CA ALA A 158 -8.97 17.74 6.33
C ALA A 158 -9.83 18.51 5.32
N GLN A 159 -9.80 18.12 4.04
CA GLN A 159 -10.66 18.66 2.97
C GLN A 159 -12.00 17.91 2.82
N GLY A 160 -12.30 16.95 3.70
CA GLY A 160 -13.56 16.20 3.70
C GLY A 160 -13.51 14.82 3.05
N LEU A 161 -12.34 14.35 2.57
CA LEU A 161 -12.19 12.99 2.08
C LEU A 161 -12.32 12.00 3.23
N LYS A 162 -13.21 11.02 3.10
CA LYS A 162 -13.19 9.87 3.99
C LYS A 162 -12.03 8.96 3.59
N ALA A 163 -11.07 8.75 4.48
CA ALA A 163 -9.95 7.86 4.20
C ALA A 163 -9.54 7.08 5.44
N VAL A 164 -9.03 5.87 5.21
CA VAL A 164 -8.39 5.00 6.20
C VAL A 164 -6.95 4.76 5.76
N ILE A 165 -6.02 4.83 6.69
CA ILE A 165 -4.61 4.60 6.43
C ILE A 165 -4.21 3.29 7.11
N VAL A 166 -3.55 2.40 6.39
CA VAL A 166 -2.92 1.22 6.97
C VAL A 166 -1.41 1.36 6.92
N ASN A 167 -0.73 1.03 8.01
CA ASN A 167 0.71 1.09 8.17
C ASN A 167 1.25 -0.33 8.39
N PRO A 168 1.40 -1.13 7.31
CA PRO A 168 1.93 -2.48 7.44
C PRO A 168 3.38 -2.46 7.90
N ALA A 169 3.74 -3.43 8.71
CA ALA A 169 5.10 -3.86 8.98
C ALA A 169 5.78 -4.38 7.69
N ILE A 170 6.88 -5.12 7.79
CA ILE A 170 7.49 -5.75 6.62
C ILE A 170 6.52 -6.78 6.05
N VAL A 171 5.96 -6.48 4.88
CA VAL A 171 5.00 -7.37 4.23
C VAL A 171 5.74 -8.52 3.59
N ILE A 172 5.41 -9.75 4.01
CA ILE A 172 5.92 -10.98 3.45
C ILE A 172 4.81 -11.74 2.72
N GLY A 173 5.21 -12.61 1.80
CA GLY A 173 4.26 -13.46 1.07
C GLY A 173 4.60 -13.55 -0.41
N GLU A 174 3.73 -14.21 -1.13
CA GLU A 174 3.90 -14.43 -2.56
C GLU A 174 3.88 -13.14 -3.37
N GLY A 175 4.82 -13.01 -4.28
CA GLY A 175 4.92 -11.82 -5.10
C GLY A 175 6.07 -11.87 -6.09
N ASN A 176 6.57 -10.71 -6.46
CA ASN A 176 7.76 -10.58 -7.27
C ASN A 176 9.00 -10.74 -6.39
N TRP A 177 9.70 -11.88 -6.52
CA TRP A 177 10.90 -12.19 -5.76
C TRP A 177 12.13 -11.35 -6.12
N THR A 178 12.04 -10.50 -7.14
CA THR A 178 13.11 -9.63 -7.61
C THR A 178 12.98 -8.18 -7.14
N SER A 179 12.00 -7.87 -6.28
CA SER A 179 11.77 -6.50 -5.82
C SER A 179 11.12 -6.41 -4.43
N GLY A 180 11.32 -5.29 -3.76
CA GLY A 180 10.70 -4.99 -2.47
C GLY A 180 11.18 -5.89 -1.33
N SER A 181 10.31 -6.15 -0.34
CA SER A 181 10.62 -6.98 0.83
C SER A 181 10.92 -8.45 0.48
N SER A 182 10.45 -8.95 -0.66
CA SER A 182 10.76 -10.30 -1.13
C SER A 182 12.26 -10.51 -1.40
N LEU A 183 13.01 -9.45 -1.74
CA LEU A 183 14.48 -9.52 -1.86
C LEU A 183 15.16 -9.86 -0.53
N LEU A 184 14.64 -9.36 0.60
CA LEU A 184 15.19 -9.66 1.93
C LEU A 184 15.05 -11.16 2.23
N ILE A 185 13.90 -11.73 1.91
CA ILE A 185 13.67 -13.19 2.07
C ILE A 185 14.55 -14.00 1.13
N ALA A 186 14.65 -13.59 -0.14
CA ALA A 186 15.49 -14.26 -1.11
C ALA A 186 16.97 -14.19 -0.73
N PHE A 187 17.43 -13.08 -0.13
CA PHE A 187 18.78 -12.92 0.40
C PHE A 187 19.02 -13.84 1.59
N GLY A 188 18.11 -13.84 2.57
CA GLY A 188 18.21 -14.72 3.75
C GLY A 188 18.19 -16.21 3.38
N ALA A 189 17.37 -16.61 2.41
CA ALA A 189 17.28 -18.00 1.94
C ALA A 189 18.56 -18.51 1.24
N ARG A 190 19.40 -17.60 0.71
CA ARG A 190 20.70 -17.96 0.12
C ARG A 190 21.77 -18.25 1.16
N GLY A 191 21.52 -17.99 2.43
CA GLY A 191 22.46 -18.08 3.52
C GLY A 191 23.51 -16.97 3.49
N GLY A 192 23.90 -16.46 4.64
CA GLY A 192 24.94 -15.44 4.78
C GLY A 192 25.71 -15.65 6.08
N PHE A 193 27.00 -15.27 6.10
CA PHE A 193 27.83 -15.35 7.30
C PHE A 193 27.52 -14.22 8.31
N PHE A 194 26.71 -13.24 7.91
CA PHE A 194 26.36 -12.08 8.73
C PHE A 194 24.85 -11.99 8.93
N TYR A 195 24.43 -11.72 10.17
CA TYR A 195 23.04 -11.42 10.52
C TYR A 195 23.01 -10.16 11.40
N THR A 196 21.90 -9.46 11.35
CA THR A 196 21.66 -8.29 12.21
C THR A 196 20.86 -8.71 13.44
N ARG A 197 21.22 -8.21 14.63
CA ARG A 197 20.49 -8.46 15.89
C ARG A 197 19.24 -7.60 16.04
N GLY A 198 18.80 -6.91 15.01
CA GLY A 198 17.64 -6.02 15.12
C GLY A 198 16.33 -6.77 15.02
N VAL A 199 15.42 -6.52 15.93
CA VAL A 199 14.04 -7.04 15.87
C VAL A 199 13.28 -6.28 14.79
N LYS A 200 12.56 -7.02 13.94
CA LYS A 200 11.69 -6.46 12.89
C LYS A 200 10.31 -7.12 12.95
N SER A 201 9.30 -6.31 12.74
CA SER A 201 7.92 -6.78 12.69
C SER A 201 7.53 -7.14 11.26
N TYR A 202 6.77 -8.20 11.12
CA TYR A 202 6.32 -8.78 9.86
C TYR A 202 4.82 -8.97 9.82
N VAL A 203 4.25 -9.00 8.62
CA VAL A 203 2.84 -9.30 8.37
C VAL A 203 2.67 -10.01 7.03
N ASP A 204 1.79 -11.00 6.97
CA ASP A 204 1.48 -11.69 5.70
C ASP A 204 0.69 -10.76 4.76
N VAL A 205 1.03 -10.79 3.48
CA VAL A 205 0.37 -10.00 2.43
C VAL A 205 -1.14 -10.26 2.35
N ARG A 206 -1.58 -11.47 2.68
CA ARG A 206 -3.00 -11.87 2.69
C ARG A 206 -3.74 -11.23 3.86
N ASP A 207 -3.09 -11.14 5.02
CA ASP A 207 -3.68 -10.51 6.21
C ASP A 207 -3.77 -9.00 6.02
N VAL A 208 -2.77 -8.36 5.39
CA VAL A 208 -2.88 -6.95 5.00
C VAL A 208 -4.04 -6.73 4.03
N ALA A 209 -4.18 -7.58 3.00
CA ALA A 209 -5.27 -7.47 2.04
C ALA A 209 -6.64 -7.62 2.71
N ARG A 210 -6.78 -8.62 3.59
CA ARG A 210 -8.00 -8.87 4.38
C ARG A 210 -8.32 -7.71 5.32
N ALA A 211 -7.33 -7.20 6.05
CA ALA A 211 -7.50 -6.05 6.93
C ALA A 211 -7.98 -4.81 6.17
N MET A 212 -7.40 -4.52 4.99
CA MET A 212 -7.84 -3.39 4.15
C MET A 212 -9.31 -3.53 3.73
N VAL A 213 -9.75 -4.73 3.34
CA VAL A 213 -11.15 -4.99 2.96
C VAL A 213 -12.08 -4.84 4.17
N LEU A 214 -11.71 -5.40 5.32
CA LEU A 214 -12.49 -5.28 6.57
C LEU A 214 -12.64 -3.81 7.01
N LEU A 215 -11.56 -3.03 6.94
CA LEU A 215 -11.58 -1.60 7.28
C LEU A 215 -12.47 -0.81 6.31
N ALA A 216 -12.49 -1.19 5.03
CA ALA A 216 -13.36 -0.56 4.04
C ALA A 216 -14.86 -0.78 4.30
N GLN A 217 -15.21 -1.85 5.01
CA GLN A 217 -16.59 -2.18 5.40
C GLN A 217 -17.04 -1.49 6.70
N ARG A 218 -16.16 -0.71 7.35
CA ARG A 218 -16.37 -0.07 8.65
C ARG A 218 -16.29 1.45 8.56
N PRO A 219 -17.41 2.15 8.32
CA PRO A 219 -17.41 3.60 8.15
C PRO A 219 -16.81 4.39 9.32
N GLU A 220 -16.89 3.84 10.53
CA GLU A 220 -16.36 4.43 11.76
C GLU A 220 -14.82 4.51 11.78
N THR A 221 -14.15 3.78 10.91
CA THR A 221 -12.68 3.82 10.80
C THR A 221 -12.15 5.01 10.00
N ALA A 222 -13.03 5.75 9.33
CA ALA A 222 -12.62 6.90 8.52
C ALA A 222 -11.90 7.96 9.38
N GLY A 223 -10.80 8.48 8.89
CA GLY A 223 -9.94 9.43 9.59
C GLY A 223 -8.83 8.77 10.42
N SER A 224 -8.89 7.45 10.63
CA SER A 224 -7.95 6.71 11.47
C SER A 224 -6.82 6.08 10.66
N ARG A 225 -5.72 5.73 11.37
CA ARG A 225 -4.66 4.86 10.84
C ARG A 225 -4.51 3.62 11.71
N PHE A 226 -4.03 2.53 11.11
CA PHE A 226 -3.90 1.22 11.77
C PHE A 226 -2.57 0.58 11.42
N ILE A 227 -1.82 0.19 12.43
CA ILE A 227 -0.62 -0.64 12.28
C ILE A 227 -1.06 -2.08 11.99
N LEU A 228 -0.47 -2.69 10.97
CA LEU A 228 -0.69 -4.10 10.65
C LEU A 228 0.62 -4.86 10.88
N SER A 229 0.66 -5.63 11.95
CA SER A 229 1.77 -6.48 12.35
C SER A 229 1.24 -7.81 12.87
N ALA A 230 1.87 -8.90 12.51
CA ALA A 230 1.52 -10.24 13.02
C ALA A 230 2.52 -10.70 14.09
N ASP A 231 3.82 -10.52 13.84
CA ASP A 231 4.87 -10.97 14.73
C ASP A 231 6.13 -10.09 14.59
N SER A 232 7.02 -10.22 15.58
CA SER A 232 8.31 -9.53 15.63
C SER A 232 9.42 -10.56 15.82
N LEU A 233 10.34 -10.62 14.86
CA LEU A 233 11.43 -11.60 14.80
C LEU A 233 12.79 -10.87 14.84
N SER A 234 13.77 -11.50 15.50
CA SER A 234 15.18 -11.07 15.58
C SER A 234 16.05 -11.84 14.60
#